data_add62d301b562fd7e7f02f0ede08fa20
#
_entry.id   add62d301b562fd7e7f02f0ede08fa20
#
_cell.length_a   1.000
_cell.length_b   1.000
_cell.length_c   1.000
_cell.angle_alpha   90.00
_cell.angle_beta   90.00
_cell.angle_gamma   90.00
#
_symmetry.space_group_name_H-M   'P 1'
#
loop_
_entity.id
_entity.type
_entity.pdbx_description
1 polymer ?
#
loop_
_entity_poly.entity_id
_entity_poly.type
_entity_poly.pdbx_seq_one_letter_code
_entity_poly.pdbx_strand_id
1 'polypeptide(L)'
;RRRPPRLLTMRIALVQQPATADLADNLARGLAAFDRAADAGADLVAYAELAFHPFYPQRHATPDLLAHAEAIPGPTVEAFQARCADRGVVCVLNLFERDGDATYDTSPVIDADGALLGRSRMLHITEYEAFHEQGYYAPGDTGLPVYNTVAGRIGVAICYDRHYPEVMRGLALAGAEVVVVPQAGAVGEWPDGLYEAEMQVAAFQNGYVTALANRVGQEERLTFAGESFVCGPDGRVVARAGAGTEEILLADVDLTALADSHARRLFLRHRRPELYADWLAR
;
A
#
# COMPACT_ATOMS: atom_id res chain seq x y z
N ARG A 1 17.82 13.93 -19.12
CA ARG A 1 18.35 12.62 -18.66
C ARG A 1 17.58 11.53 -19.41
N ARG A 2 18.26 10.52 -20.02
CA ARG A 2 17.59 9.38 -20.66
C ARG A 2 16.94 8.55 -19.56
N ARG A 3 15.65 8.18 -19.73
CA ARG A 3 15.01 7.21 -18.83
C ARG A 3 15.83 5.92 -18.82
N PRO A 4 16.08 5.31 -17.65
CA PRO A 4 16.70 3.98 -17.59
C PRO A 4 15.83 2.99 -18.39
N PRO A 5 16.41 1.89 -18.88
CA PRO A 5 15.63 0.85 -19.53
C PRO A 5 14.57 0.34 -18.54
N ARG A 6 13.33 0.19 -19.02
CA ARG A 6 12.22 -0.32 -18.20
C ARG A 6 12.55 -1.74 -17.75
N LEU A 7 12.33 -2.03 -16.49
CA LEU A 7 12.42 -3.40 -15.96
C LEU A 7 11.38 -4.28 -16.67
N LEU A 8 11.80 -5.44 -17.10
CA LEU A 8 10.89 -6.48 -17.62
C LEU A 8 10.28 -7.26 -16.47
N THR A 9 11.09 -7.52 -15.44
CA THR A 9 10.70 -8.21 -14.20
C THR A 9 10.92 -7.25 -13.04
N MET A 10 10.00 -7.19 -12.09
CA MET A 10 10.10 -6.42 -10.84
C MET A 10 10.11 -7.38 -9.67
N ARG A 11 11.06 -7.24 -8.76
CA ARG A 11 11.03 -7.92 -7.46
C ARG A 11 10.41 -7.01 -6.42
N ILE A 12 9.25 -7.40 -5.92
CA ILE A 12 8.49 -6.71 -4.87
C ILE A 12 8.82 -7.36 -3.54
N ALA A 13 9.14 -6.55 -2.52
CA ALA A 13 9.26 -6.97 -1.14
C ALA A 13 8.13 -6.36 -0.31
N LEU A 14 7.32 -7.19 0.36
CA LEU A 14 6.32 -6.76 1.31
C LEU A 14 6.83 -7.03 2.72
N VAL A 15 6.96 -5.97 3.53
CA VAL A 15 7.44 -6.08 4.91
C VAL A 15 6.26 -6.31 5.82
N GLN A 16 6.17 -7.52 6.35
CA GLN A 16 5.19 -7.98 7.32
C GLN A 16 5.83 -8.00 8.70
N GLN A 17 5.64 -6.90 9.46
CA GLN A 17 6.23 -6.76 10.79
C GLN A 17 5.21 -6.36 11.83
N PRO A 18 5.37 -6.77 13.12
CA PRO A 18 4.57 -6.26 14.23
C PRO A 18 5.03 -4.85 14.62
N ALA A 19 4.12 -4.07 15.19
CA ALA A 19 4.47 -2.81 15.83
C ALA A 19 4.23 -2.88 17.34
N THR A 20 5.06 -2.16 18.08
CA THR A 20 5.01 -2.04 19.54
C THR A 20 4.85 -0.58 19.96
N ALA A 21 4.73 -0.31 21.25
CA ALA A 21 4.72 1.06 21.76
C ALA A 21 6.07 1.79 21.62
N ASP A 22 7.16 1.07 21.37
CA ASP A 22 8.48 1.65 21.10
C ASP A 22 8.61 2.03 19.62
N LEU A 23 8.27 3.28 19.30
CA LEU A 23 8.28 3.80 17.93
C LEU A 23 9.69 3.82 17.33
N ALA A 24 10.72 4.05 18.16
CA ALA A 24 12.09 4.07 17.68
C ALA A 24 12.57 2.68 17.28
N ASP A 25 12.21 1.65 18.06
CA ASP A 25 12.49 0.26 17.70
C ASP A 25 11.71 -0.18 16.46
N ASN A 26 10.42 0.18 16.34
CA ASN A 26 9.62 -0.14 15.17
C ASN A 26 10.25 0.45 13.88
N LEU A 27 10.69 1.71 13.92
CA LEU A 27 11.35 2.35 12.79
C LEU A 27 12.71 1.70 12.49
N ALA A 28 13.51 1.43 13.52
CA ALA A 28 14.82 0.78 13.34
C ALA A 28 14.67 -0.61 12.70
N ARG A 29 13.69 -1.42 13.13
CA ARG A 29 13.38 -2.72 12.52
C ARG A 29 12.89 -2.56 11.09
N GLY A 30 12.06 -1.55 10.83
CA GLY A 30 11.61 -1.23 9.47
C GLY A 30 12.77 -0.89 8.54
N LEU A 31 13.70 -0.03 8.95
CA LEU A 31 14.89 0.31 8.18
C LEU A 31 15.79 -0.92 7.95
N ALA A 32 15.98 -1.76 8.97
CA ALA A 32 16.71 -3.01 8.83
C ALA A 32 16.01 -4.01 7.88
N ALA A 33 14.67 -4.05 7.87
CA ALA A 33 13.90 -4.84 6.92
C ALA A 33 14.07 -4.32 5.48
N PHE A 34 14.10 -3.00 5.29
CA PHE A 34 14.40 -2.38 3.99
C PHE A 34 15.78 -2.82 3.48
N ASP A 35 16.81 -2.75 4.32
CA ASP A 35 18.17 -3.14 3.94
C ASP A 35 18.22 -4.64 3.55
N ARG A 36 17.57 -5.52 4.31
CA ARG A 36 17.48 -6.96 3.97
C ARG A 36 16.73 -7.20 2.66
N ALA A 37 15.63 -6.46 2.39
CA ALA A 37 14.91 -6.56 1.14
C ALA A 37 15.76 -6.09 -0.04
N ALA A 38 16.50 -4.99 0.13
CA ALA A 38 17.44 -4.49 -0.88
C ALA A 38 18.59 -5.49 -1.14
N ASP A 39 19.15 -6.11 -0.09
CA ASP A 39 20.17 -7.17 -0.22
C ASP A 39 19.65 -8.41 -0.96
N ALA A 40 18.34 -8.69 -0.84
CA ALA A 40 17.66 -9.75 -1.59
C ALA A 40 17.29 -9.34 -3.03
N GLY A 41 17.67 -8.13 -3.47
CA GLY A 41 17.49 -7.63 -4.82
C GLY A 41 16.08 -7.09 -5.10
N ALA A 42 15.37 -6.57 -4.08
CA ALA A 42 14.07 -5.90 -4.29
C ALA A 42 14.25 -4.63 -5.13
N ASP A 43 13.33 -4.41 -6.08
CA ASP A 43 13.18 -3.16 -6.83
C ASP A 43 12.19 -2.20 -6.13
N LEU A 44 11.22 -2.78 -5.42
CA LEU A 44 10.17 -2.08 -4.66
C LEU A 44 10.03 -2.71 -3.28
N VAL A 45 10.08 -1.91 -2.24
CA VAL A 45 9.74 -2.31 -0.86
C VAL A 45 8.46 -1.59 -0.43
N ALA A 46 7.49 -2.33 0.09
CA ALA A 46 6.25 -1.77 0.60
C ALA A 46 5.98 -2.23 2.04
N TYR A 47 5.41 -1.32 2.81
CA TYR A 47 5.07 -1.52 4.22
C TYR A 47 3.57 -1.60 4.42
N ALA A 48 3.17 -2.25 5.50
CA ALA A 48 1.80 -2.30 5.95
C ALA A 48 1.30 -0.92 6.43
N GLU A 49 0.00 -0.80 6.63
CA GLU A 49 -0.63 0.39 7.22
C GLU A 49 -0.08 0.65 8.62
N LEU A 50 0.30 1.91 8.89
CA LEU A 50 0.91 2.35 10.14
C LEU A 50 2.05 1.42 10.64
N ALA A 51 2.92 0.97 9.74
CA ALA A 51 3.91 -0.08 10.02
C ALA A 51 4.87 0.23 11.19
N PHE A 52 5.03 1.52 11.53
CA PHE A 52 5.98 1.98 12.57
C PHE A 52 5.29 2.45 13.86
N HIS A 53 3.96 2.30 13.94
CA HIS A 53 3.13 2.70 15.08
C HIS A 53 2.21 1.56 15.50
N PRO A 54 1.79 1.48 16.78
CA PRO A 54 0.58 0.73 17.12
C PRO A 54 -0.59 1.19 16.23
N PHE A 55 -1.50 0.29 15.93
CA PHE A 55 -2.70 0.67 15.19
C PHE A 55 -3.63 1.47 16.12
N TYR A 56 -3.45 2.79 16.15
CA TYR A 56 -4.19 3.66 17.06
C TYR A 56 -5.71 3.56 16.95
N PRO A 57 -6.31 3.37 15.73
CA PRO A 57 -7.76 3.32 15.57
C PRO A 57 -8.47 2.15 16.27
N GLN A 58 -7.74 1.19 16.86
CA GLN A 58 -8.38 0.19 17.75
C GLN A 58 -8.99 0.82 19.02
N ARG A 59 -8.74 2.12 19.28
CA ARG A 59 -9.33 2.95 20.34
C ARG A 59 -9.91 4.22 19.72
N HIS A 60 -10.85 4.87 20.42
CA HIS A 60 -11.26 6.22 20.04
C HIS A 60 -10.10 7.21 20.17
N ALA A 61 -10.07 8.17 19.26
CA ALA A 61 -9.02 9.19 19.23
C ALA A 61 -9.01 10.05 20.50
N THR A 62 -7.81 10.37 20.95
CA THR A 62 -7.54 11.32 22.04
C THR A 62 -6.46 12.31 21.59
N PRO A 63 -6.37 13.51 22.21
CA PRO A 63 -5.31 14.46 21.86
C PRO A 63 -3.89 13.89 21.93
N ASP A 64 -3.62 13.01 22.90
CA ASP A 64 -2.30 12.37 23.07
C ASP A 64 -2.01 11.41 21.91
N LEU A 65 -2.98 10.64 21.44
CA LEU A 65 -2.82 9.76 20.29
C LEU A 65 -2.66 10.56 18.99
N LEU A 66 -3.42 11.62 18.82
CA LEU A 66 -3.30 12.51 17.66
C LEU A 66 -1.93 13.23 17.59
N ALA A 67 -1.26 13.39 18.74
CA ALA A 67 0.08 14.01 18.80
C ALA A 67 1.18 13.16 18.13
N HIS A 68 0.92 11.86 17.86
CA HIS A 68 1.86 10.99 17.17
C HIS A 68 1.91 11.19 15.65
N ALA A 69 0.99 11.97 15.08
CA ALA A 69 1.02 12.29 13.65
C ALA A 69 2.22 13.17 13.31
N GLU A 70 2.95 12.82 12.24
CA GLU A 70 4.11 13.55 11.74
C GLU A 70 3.84 14.25 10.40
N ALA A 71 4.57 15.32 10.10
CA ALA A 71 4.51 15.97 8.80
C ALA A 71 5.13 15.07 7.70
N ILE A 72 4.70 15.27 6.45
CA ILE A 72 5.34 14.62 5.29
C ILE A 72 5.87 15.72 4.33
N PRO A 73 7.20 15.76 4.07
CA PRO A 73 8.23 14.93 4.68
C PRO A 73 8.42 15.22 6.18
N GLY A 74 8.85 14.20 6.89
CA GLY A 74 9.20 14.22 8.31
C GLY A 74 10.29 13.20 8.60
N PRO A 75 10.69 13.01 9.87
CA PRO A 75 11.85 12.18 10.23
C PRO A 75 11.79 10.75 9.66
N THR A 76 10.60 10.14 9.66
CA THR A 76 10.44 8.78 9.10
C THR A 76 10.68 8.79 7.59
N VAL A 77 10.05 9.70 6.85
CA VAL A 77 10.21 9.80 5.39
C VAL A 77 11.67 10.10 5.04
N GLU A 78 12.32 11.04 5.74
CA GLU A 78 13.71 11.41 5.50
C GLU A 78 14.68 10.24 5.71
N ALA A 79 14.44 9.42 6.74
CA ALA A 79 15.24 8.21 6.97
C ALA A 79 15.13 7.22 5.81
N PHE A 80 13.92 7.01 5.26
CA PHE A 80 13.72 6.13 4.11
C PHE A 80 14.20 6.76 2.79
N GLN A 81 14.12 8.08 2.60
CA GLN A 81 14.71 8.77 1.45
C GLN A 81 16.22 8.51 1.37
N ALA A 82 16.92 8.59 2.52
CA ALA A 82 18.34 8.29 2.59
C ALA A 82 18.63 6.82 2.21
N ARG A 83 17.81 5.86 2.67
CA ARG A 83 17.95 4.44 2.34
C ARG A 83 17.66 4.15 0.87
N CYS A 84 16.59 4.73 0.30
CA CYS A 84 16.27 4.60 -1.11
C CYS A 84 17.43 5.09 -1.98
N ALA A 85 17.99 6.26 -1.67
CA ALA A 85 19.13 6.82 -2.41
C ALA A 85 20.41 5.96 -2.29
N ASP A 86 20.68 5.42 -1.10
CA ASP A 86 21.85 4.58 -0.85
C ASP A 86 21.75 3.21 -1.55
N ARG A 87 20.56 2.60 -1.54
CA ARG A 87 20.33 1.24 -2.02
C ARG A 87 19.80 1.16 -3.47
N GLY A 88 19.32 2.26 -4.02
CA GLY A 88 18.74 2.30 -5.36
C GLY A 88 17.39 1.56 -5.46
N VAL A 89 16.57 1.61 -4.41
CA VAL A 89 15.31 0.85 -4.28
C VAL A 89 14.14 1.78 -4.03
N VAL A 90 13.01 1.56 -4.71
CA VAL A 90 11.76 2.30 -4.52
C VAL A 90 11.08 1.90 -3.22
N CYS A 91 10.46 2.85 -2.52
CA CYS A 91 9.75 2.58 -1.27
C CYS A 91 8.33 3.15 -1.27
N VAL A 92 7.38 2.36 -0.77
CA VAL A 92 6.03 2.80 -0.41
C VAL A 92 5.86 2.59 1.09
N LEU A 93 5.69 3.69 1.81
CA LEU A 93 5.41 3.69 3.25
C LEU A 93 3.91 3.87 3.49
N ASN A 94 3.50 3.71 4.75
CA ASN A 94 2.23 4.22 5.24
C ASN A 94 2.43 4.78 6.65
N LEU A 95 1.93 6.00 6.86
CA LEU A 95 2.20 6.82 8.05
C LEU A 95 0.96 7.57 8.51
N PHE A 96 0.93 7.90 9.80
CA PHE A 96 -0.01 8.83 10.38
C PHE A 96 0.48 10.26 10.12
N GLU A 97 -0.12 10.92 9.13
CA GLU A 97 0.27 12.25 8.68
C GLU A 97 -0.43 13.36 9.47
N ARG A 98 0.32 14.45 9.72
CA ARG A 98 -0.22 15.75 10.12
C ARG A 98 0.03 16.78 9.02
N ASP A 99 -1.05 17.46 8.59
CA ASP A 99 -0.99 18.58 7.66
C ASP A 99 -1.87 19.72 8.19
N GLY A 100 -1.23 20.73 8.77
CA GLY A 100 -1.93 21.77 9.52
C GLY A 100 -2.69 21.22 10.72
N ASP A 101 -3.98 21.50 10.78
CA ASP A 101 -4.87 21.03 11.85
C ASP A 101 -5.47 19.64 11.57
N ALA A 102 -5.32 19.13 10.36
CA ALA A 102 -5.86 17.84 9.96
C ALA A 102 -4.82 16.72 10.09
N THR A 103 -5.33 15.49 10.26
CA THR A 103 -4.52 14.28 10.25
C THR A 103 -5.09 13.29 9.24
N TYR A 104 -4.21 12.47 8.65
CA TYR A 104 -4.55 11.56 7.56
C TYR A 104 -3.82 10.23 7.72
N ASP A 105 -4.40 9.18 7.18
CA ASP A 105 -3.68 7.97 6.82
C ASP A 105 -3.06 8.18 5.43
N THR A 106 -1.74 8.08 5.34
CA THR A 106 -1.01 8.54 4.17
C THR A 106 0.13 7.62 3.77
N SER A 107 0.21 7.36 2.47
CA SER A 107 1.31 6.59 1.87
C SER A 107 2.20 7.48 1.00
N PRO A 108 3.36 7.92 1.49
CA PRO A 108 4.39 8.54 0.68
C PRO A 108 5.06 7.51 -0.23
N VAL A 109 5.41 7.94 -1.46
CA VAL A 109 6.13 7.15 -2.45
C VAL A 109 7.47 7.79 -2.73
N ILE A 110 8.56 7.04 -2.50
CA ILE A 110 9.94 7.48 -2.61
C ILE A 110 10.61 6.71 -3.75
N ASP A 111 11.21 7.42 -4.70
CA ASP A 111 11.94 6.78 -5.80
C ASP A 111 13.34 6.32 -5.36
N ALA A 112 13.97 5.50 -6.17
CA ALA A 112 15.26 4.89 -5.89
C ALA A 112 16.44 5.88 -5.73
N ASP A 113 16.26 7.13 -6.17
CA ASP A 113 17.23 8.20 -5.92
C ASP A 113 16.95 9.00 -4.63
N GLY A 114 15.97 8.55 -3.83
CA GLY A 114 15.54 9.20 -2.59
C GLY A 114 14.55 10.34 -2.79
N ALA A 115 14.13 10.63 -4.01
CA ALA A 115 13.14 11.67 -4.27
C ALA A 115 11.76 11.26 -3.74
N LEU A 116 11.15 12.07 -2.89
CA LEU A 116 9.73 11.95 -2.55
C LEU A 116 8.91 12.38 -3.76
N LEU A 117 8.26 11.41 -4.44
CA LEU A 117 7.46 11.70 -5.63
C LEU A 117 6.08 12.28 -5.31
N GLY A 118 5.59 12.01 -4.10
CA GLY A 118 4.31 12.48 -3.60
C GLY A 118 3.75 11.55 -2.55
N ARG A 119 2.46 11.75 -2.26
CA ARG A 119 1.73 10.96 -1.25
C ARG A 119 0.30 10.68 -1.70
N SER A 120 -0.22 9.50 -1.32
CA SER A 120 -1.63 9.14 -1.41
C SER A 120 -2.24 9.16 -0.03
N ARG A 121 -3.37 9.83 0.16
CA ARG A 121 -4.16 9.84 1.40
C ARG A 121 -5.34 8.89 1.25
N MET A 122 -5.65 8.12 2.29
CA MET A 122 -6.82 7.24 2.31
C MET A 122 -8.09 8.06 2.08
N LEU A 123 -8.89 7.64 1.08
CA LEU A 123 -10.05 8.40 0.62
C LEU A 123 -11.30 8.10 1.45
N HIS A 124 -11.48 6.85 1.84
CA HIS A 124 -12.67 6.34 2.52
C HIS A 124 -12.30 5.95 3.94
N ILE A 125 -12.80 6.70 4.90
CA ILE A 125 -12.47 6.53 6.32
C ILE A 125 -13.59 5.76 7.00
N THR A 126 -13.25 4.61 7.59
CA THR A 126 -14.22 3.71 8.19
C THR A 126 -14.47 3.99 9.67
N GLU A 127 -15.59 3.47 10.18
CA GLU A 127 -15.97 3.52 11.61
C GLU A 127 -16.75 2.25 11.96
N TYR A 128 -16.10 1.31 12.63
CA TYR A 128 -16.71 0.13 13.23
C TYR A 128 -15.86 -0.38 14.40
N GLU A 129 -16.32 -1.44 15.07
CA GLU A 129 -15.66 -1.95 16.30
C GLU A 129 -14.17 -2.20 16.11
N ALA A 130 -13.37 -1.55 16.94
CA ALA A 130 -11.90 -1.56 16.91
C ALA A 130 -11.23 -0.94 15.65
N PHE A 131 -12.03 -0.26 14.80
CA PHE A 131 -11.57 0.53 13.65
C PHE A 131 -12.24 1.91 13.69
N HIS A 132 -11.86 2.73 14.69
CA HIS A 132 -12.42 4.06 14.95
C HIS A 132 -11.67 5.15 14.18
N GLU A 133 -11.54 4.96 12.86
CA GLU A 133 -10.67 5.77 12.02
C GLU A 133 -11.16 7.20 11.82
N GLN A 134 -12.50 7.41 11.81
CA GLN A 134 -13.08 8.76 11.64
C GLN A 134 -12.67 9.74 12.73
N GLY A 135 -12.22 9.25 13.89
CA GLY A 135 -11.65 10.08 14.94
C GLY A 135 -10.21 10.50 14.69
N TYR A 136 -9.49 9.80 13.79
CA TYR A 136 -8.07 10.00 13.49
C TYR A 136 -7.83 10.69 12.16
N TYR A 137 -8.61 10.38 11.13
CA TYR A 137 -8.29 10.75 9.76
C TYR A 137 -9.39 11.58 9.13
N ALA A 138 -8.98 12.65 8.44
CA ALA A 138 -9.82 13.30 7.46
C ALA A 138 -9.82 12.47 6.16
N PRO A 139 -10.92 12.49 5.38
CA PRO A 139 -10.92 11.91 4.04
C PRO A 139 -9.84 12.53 3.16
N GLY A 140 -9.13 11.67 2.41
CA GLY A 140 -8.04 12.10 1.55
C GLY A 140 -8.47 13.02 0.43
N ASP A 141 -7.60 13.93 0.05
CA ASP A 141 -7.81 14.97 -0.97
C ASP A 141 -6.83 14.89 -2.13
N THR A 142 -5.97 13.87 -2.15
CA THR A 142 -4.93 13.69 -3.18
C THR A 142 -5.44 13.08 -4.49
N GLY A 143 -6.70 12.65 -4.52
CA GLY A 143 -7.24 11.87 -5.64
C GLY A 143 -6.55 10.51 -5.77
N LEU A 144 -6.36 10.05 -7.00
CA LEU A 144 -5.75 8.75 -7.33
C LEU A 144 -4.43 8.94 -8.12
N PRO A 145 -3.37 9.46 -7.49
CA PRO A 145 -2.10 9.64 -8.17
C PRO A 145 -1.45 8.31 -8.51
N VAL A 146 -0.77 8.26 -9.65
CA VAL A 146 0.10 7.17 -10.06
C VAL A 146 1.51 7.71 -10.25
N TYR A 147 2.47 7.15 -9.54
CA TYR A 147 3.84 7.63 -9.44
C TYR A 147 4.72 6.92 -10.47
N ASN A 148 5.44 7.70 -11.29
CA ASN A 148 6.41 7.17 -12.24
C ASN A 148 7.74 6.96 -11.52
N THR A 149 8.03 5.74 -11.11
CA THR A 149 9.27 5.34 -10.47
C THR A 149 10.21 4.63 -11.46
N VAL A 150 11.46 4.41 -11.06
CA VAL A 150 12.37 3.59 -11.88
C VAL A 150 11.93 2.12 -11.96
N ALA A 151 11.22 1.61 -10.95
CA ALA A 151 10.70 0.25 -10.91
C ALA A 151 9.43 0.06 -11.76
N GLY A 152 8.67 1.15 -12.03
CA GLY A 152 7.43 1.10 -12.79
C GLY A 152 6.44 2.16 -12.32
N ARG A 153 5.18 2.06 -12.77
CA ARG A 153 4.12 2.99 -12.40
C ARG A 153 3.34 2.44 -11.20
N ILE A 154 3.51 3.07 -10.04
CA ILE A 154 2.98 2.62 -8.76
C ILE A 154 1.74 3.44 -8.40
N GLY A 155 0.60 2.78 -8.18
CA GLY A 155 -0.57 3.33 -7.51
C GLY A 155 -0.66 2.81 -6.09
N VAL A 156 -1.39 3.53 -5.23
CA VAL A 156 -1.64 3.10 -3.85
C VAL A 156 -3.12 3.18 -3.55
N ALA A 157 -3.67 2.11 -2.95
CA ALA A 157 -5.00 2.06 -2.38
C ALA A 157 -4.83 1.65 -0.91
N ILE A 158 -5.15 2.54 0.03
CA ILE A 158 -4.86 2.28 1.44
C ILE A 158 -6.03 1.50 2.05
N CYS A 159 -5.73 0.32 2.59
CA CYS A 159 -6.61 -0.48 3.45
C CYS A 159 -8.07 -0.54 2.96
N TYR A 160 -8.96 0.21 3.58
CA TYR A 160 -10.39 0.24 3.29
C TYR A 160 -10.72 0.72 1.86
N ASP A 161 -9.87 1.52 1.23
CA ASP A 161 -10.02 1.98 -0.16
C ASP A 161 -10.12 0.84 -1.18
N ARG A 162 -9.54 -0.34 -0.88
CA ARG A 162 -9.57 -1.51 -1.77
C ARG A 162 -10.98 -2.07 -1.99
N HIS A 163 -11.91 -1.81 -1.05
CA HIS A 163 -13.31 -2.25 -1.15
C HIS A 163 -14.09 -1.46 -2.22
N TYR A 164 -13.55 -0.33 -2.66
CA TYR A 164 -14.20 0.54 -3.63
C TYR A 164 -13.71 0.24 -5.05
N PRO A 165 -14.54 -0.43 -5.90
CA PRO A 165 -14.16 -0.71 -7.27
C PRO A 165 -13.80 0.54 -8.07
N GLU A 166 -14.33 1.71 -7.70
CA GLU A 166 -14.03 3.00 -8.29
C GLU A 166 -12.56 3.40 -8.08
N VAL A 167 -12.03 3.19 -6.86
CA VAL A 167 -10.61 3.44 -6.54
C VAL A 167 -9.73 2.51 -7.36
N MET A 168 -10.00 1.22 -7.31
CA MET A 168 -9.22 0.20 -8.00
C MET A 168 -9.26 0.39 -9.52
N ARG A 169 -10.41 0.74 -10.08
CA ARG A 169 -10.57 1.08 -11.50
C ARG A 169 -9.91 2.41 -11.85
N GLY A 170 -10.04 3.41 -10.98
CA GLY A 170 -9.41 4.72 -11.17
C GLY A 170 -7.90 4.64 -11.31
N LEU A 171 -7.22 3.86 -10.46
CA LEU A 171 -5.78 3.61 -10.53
C LEU A 171 -5.37 2.94 -11.85
N ALA A 172 -6.16 1.97 -12.34
CA ALA A 172 -5.91 1.36 -13.66
C ALA A 172 -6.01 2.38 -14.79
N LEU A 173 -7.01 3.25 -14.76
CA LEU A 173 -7.23 4.29 -15.77
C LEU A 173 -6.15 5.37 -15.71
N ALA A 174 -5.63 5.68 -14.53
CA ALA A 174 -4.46 6.54 -14.34
C ALA A 174 -3.16 5.86 -14.79
N GLY A 175 -3.22 4.56 -15.09
CA GLY A 175 -2.14 3.81 -15.71
C GLY A 175 -1.22 3.07 -14.73
N ALA A 176 -1.68 2.73 -13.54
CA ALA A 176 -0.92 1.91 -12.61
C ALA A 176 -0.51 0.57 -13.23
N GLU A 177 0.68 0.11 -12.92
CA GLU A 177 1.24 -1.20 -13.27
C GLU A 177 1.26 -2.11 -12.05
N VAL A 178 1.53 -1.52 -10.89
CA VAL A 178 1.42 -2.16 -9.58
C VAL A 178 0.55 -1.27 -8.70
N VAL A 179 -0.39 -1.86 -7.99
CA VAL A 179 -1.17 -1.20 -6.94
C VAL A 179 -0.74 -1.81 -5.60
N VAL A 180 -0.08 -1.00 -4.78
CA VAL A 180 0.29 -1.36 -3.42
C VAL A 180 -0.90 -1.07 -2.50
N VAL A 181 -1.19 -2.02 -1.62
CA VAL A 181 -2.25 -1.90 -0.62
C VAL A 181 -1.65 -2.06 0.77
N PRO A 182 -1.25 -0.96 1.44
CA PRO A 182 -0.95 -0.99 2.86
C PRO A 182 -2.21 -1.37 3.64
N GLN A 183 -2.11 -2.35 4.53
CA GLN A 183 -3.26 -2.99 5.18
C GLN A 183 -3.04 -3.18 6.68
N ALA A 184 -4.10 -3.00 7.47
CA ALA A 184 -4.19 -3.38 8.88
C ALA A 184 -5.31 -4.41 9.07
N GLY A 185 -5.20 -5.54 8.38
CA GLY A 185 -6.20 -6.61 8.37
C GLY A 185 -6.09 -7.52 9.58
N ALA A 186 -7.17 -7.62 10.36
CA ALA A 186 -7.24 -8.42 11.57
C ALA A 186 -7.79 -9.83 11.31
N VAL A 187 -7.41 -10.76 12.18
CA VAL A 187 -7.95 -12.13 12.18
C VAL A 187 -9.46 -12.08 12.45
N GLY A 188 -10.25 -12.68 11.55
CA GLY A 188 -11.71 -12.77 11.70
C GLY A 188 -12.48 -11.47 11.40
N GLU A 189 -11.82 -10.45 10.88
CA GLU A 189 -12.46 -9.18 10.46
C GLU A 189 -13.46 -9.40 9.32
N TRP A 190 -13.06 -10.17 8.33
CA TRP A 190 -13.88 -10.54 7.17
C TRP A 190 -13.96 -12.07 7.01
N PRO A 191 -14.92 -12.59 6.23
CA PRO A 191 -14.97 -14.01 5.89
C PRO A 191 -13.65 -14.51 5.28
N ASP A 192 -13.28 -15.74 5.61
CA ASP A 192 -12.06 -16.36 5.12
C ASP A 192 -11.92 -16.28 3.59
N GLY A 193 -10.74 -15.88 3.14
CA GLY A 193 -10.39 -15.76 1.73
C GLY A 193 -10.86 -14.47 1.05
N LEU A 194 -11.64 -13.60 1.72
CA LEU A 194 -12.20 -12.41 1.08
C LEU A 194 -11.12 -11.38 0.72
N TYR A 195 -10.12 -11.17 1.58
CA TYR A 195 -8.98 -10.29 1.27
C TYR A 195 -8.30 -10.68 -0.04
N GLU A 196 -8.05 -11.98 -0.21
CA GLU A 196 -7.40 -12.49 -1.41
C GLU A 196 -8.30 -12.35 -2.63
N ALA A 197 -9.59 -12.73 -2.49
CA ALA A 197 -10.55 -12.67 -3.58
C ALA A 197 -10.71 -11.25 -4.14
N GLU A 198 -10.76 -10.22 -3.29
CA GLU A 198 -10.83 -8.82 -3.72
C GLU A 198 -9.61 -8.43 -4.55
N MET A 199 -8.40 -8.76 -4.10
CA MET A 199 -7.18 -8.40 -4.80
C MET A 199 -7.00 -9.20 -6.10
N GLN A 200 -7.39 -10.48 -6.13
CA GLN A 200 -7.41 -11.29 -7.34
C GLN A 200 -8.35 -10.71 -8.40
N VAL A 201 -9.57 -10.34 -7.97
CA VAL A 201 -10.57 -9.72 -8.85
C VAL A 201 -10.10 -8.37 -9.35
N ALA A 202 -9.56 -7.53 -8.44
CA ALA A 202 -9.03 -6.22 -8.80
C ALA A 202 -7.87 -6.32 -9.82
N ALA A 203 -6.91 -7.23 -9.61
CA ALA A 203 -5.81 -7.46 -10.53
C ALA A 203 -6.32 -7.92 -11.91
N PHE A 204 -7.21 -8.93 -11.94
CA PHE A 204 -7.76 -9.48 -13.17
C PHE A 204 -8.58 -8.46 -13.96
N GLN A 205 -9.50 -7.74 -13.30
CA GLN A 205 -10.38 -6.78 -13.96
C GLN A 205 -9.70 -5.52 -14.45
N ASN A 206 -8.53 -5.21 -13.89
CA ASN A 206 -7.81 -3.95 -14.15
C ASN A 206 -6.49 -4.14 -14.91
N GLY A 207 -5.93 -5.37 -14.96
CA GLY A 207 -4.73 -5.68 -15.71
C GLY A 207 -3.47 -5.05 -15.14
N TYR A 208 -3.34 -5.04 -13.82
CA TYR A 208 -2.17 -4.64 -13.06
C TYR A 208 -1.80 -5.72 -12.02
N VAL A 209 -0.68 -5.55 -11.35
CA VAL A 209 -0.30 -6.35 -10.18
C VAL A 209 -0.91 -5.72 -8.94
N THR A 210 -1.48 -6.50 -8.01
CA THR A 210 -1.81 -6.04 -6.66
C THR A 210 -0.81 -6.59 -5.65
N ALA A 211 -0.39 -5.76 -4.70
CA ALA A 211 0.60 -6.09 -3.68
C ALA A 211 0.09 -5.61 -2.32
N LEU A 212 -0.56 -6.51 -1.56
CA LEU A 212 -1.13 -6.21 -0.26
C LEU A 212 -0.12 -6.54 0.84
N ALA A 213 0.36 -5.50 1.52
CA ALA A 213 1.24 -5.60 2.69
C ALA A 213 0.42 -5.47 3.97
N ASN A 214 0.33 -6.55 4.75
CA ASN A 214 -0.46 -6.57 5.97
C ASN A 214 0.42 -6.49 7.23
N ARG A 215 -0.15 -5.95 8.30
CA ARG A 215 0.41 -6.02 9.65
C ARG A 215 0.35 -7.45 10.18
N VAL A 216 1.15 -7.73 11.21
CA VAL A 216 1.14 -9.01 11.90
C VAL A 216 1.31 -8.80 13.41
N GLY A 217 0.79 -9.75 14.19
CA GLY A 217 0.99 -9.79 15.63
C GLY A 217 -0.19 -9.29 16.44
N GLN A 218 -0.11 -9.57 17.74
CA GLN A 218 -1.13 -9.19 18.72
C GLN A 218 -0.88 -7.77 19.20
N GLU A 219 -1.89 -6.93 19.10
CA GLU A 219 -1.95 -5.63 19.76
C GLU A 219 -3.05 -5.66 20.85
N GLU A 220 -3.46 -4.51 21.35
CA GLU A 220 -4.34 -4.44 22.52
C GLU A 220 -5.70 -5.11 22.29
N ARG A 221 -6.37 -4.81 21.19
CA ARG A 221 -7.71 -5.31 20.86
C ARG A 221 -7.75 -6.22 19.64
N LEU A 222 -6.76 -6.09 18.75
CA LEU A 222 -6.70 -6.77 17.47
C LEU A 222 -5.51 -7.73 17.41
N THR A 223 -5.70 -8.82 16.70
CA THR A 223 -4.61 -9.67 16.22
C THR A 223 -4.55 -9.53 14.72
N PHE A 224 -3.46 -8.94 14.20
CA PHE A 224 -3.26 -8.77 12.77
C PHE A 224 -2.81 -10.07 12.12
N ALA A 225 -3.44 -10.40 10.98
CA ALA A 225 -3.34 -11.73 10.39
C ALA A 225 -1.98 -12.02 9.72
N GLY A 226 -1.27 -10.99 9.25
CA GLY A 226 -0.17 -11.21 8.31
C GLY A 226 -0.73 -11.61 6.95
N GLU A 227 -0.22 -12.70 6.38
CA GLU A 227 -0.66 -13.21 5.08
C GLU A 227 -0.58 -12.19 3.94
N SER A 228 0.43 -11.31 3.97
CA SER A 228 0.72 -10.41 2.85
C SER A 228 0.87 -11.19 1.56
N PHE A 229 0.41 -10.66 0.43
CA PHE A 229 0.46 -11.40 -0.83
C PHE A 229 0.51 -10.49 -2.06
N VAL A 230 0.91 -11.08 -3.19
CA VAL A 230 0.97 -10.43 -4.49
C VAL A 230 0.14 -11.22 -5.49
N CYS A 231 -0.72 -10.53 -6.27
CA CYS A 231 -1.45 -11.14 -7.38
C CYS A 231 -0.97 -10.59 -8.72
N GLY A 232 -0.83 -11.46 -9.70
CA GLY A 232 -0.54 -11.10 -11.08
C GLY A 232 -1.76 -10.54 -11.83
N PRO A 233 -1.56 -9.96 -13.03
CA PRO A 233 -2.62 -9.36 -13.83
C PRO A 233 -3.63 -10.38 -14.39
N ASP A 234 -3.38 -11.66 -14.19
CA ASP A 234 -4.29 -12.78 -14.48
C ASP A 234 -5.16 -13.17 -13.27
N GLY A 235 -5.00 -12.50 -12.14
CA GLY A 235 -5.72 -12.73 -10.89
C GLY A 235 -5.16 -13.86 -10.04
N ARG A 236 -4.03 -14.47 -10.40
CA ARG A 236 -3.42 -15.52 -9.59
C ARG A 236 -2.53 -14.95 -8.52
N VAL A 237 -2.52 -15.59 -7.35
CA VAL A 237 -1.54 -15.31 -6.30
C VAL A 237 -0.17 -15.78 -6.78
N VAL A 238 0.79 -14.85 -6.83
CA VAL A 238 2.19 -15.09 -7.22
C VAL A 238 2.99 -15.56 -6.01
N ALA A 239 2.78 -14.92 -4.86
CA ALA A 239 3.44 -15.24 -3.60
C ALA A 239 2.56 -14.82 -2.43
N ARG A 240 2.69 -15.52 -1.29
CA ARG A 240 1.98 -15.25 -0.04
C ARG A 240 2.90 -15.48 1.15
N ALA A 241 2.84 -14.58 2.13
CA ALA A 241 3.47 -14.72 3.44
C ALA A 241 2.65 -15.62 4.37
N GLY A 242 3.28 -16.10 5.43
CA GLY A 242 2.62 -16.91 6.44
C GLY A 242 1.67 -16.11 7.34
N ALA A 243 0.65 -16.80 7.85
CA ALA A 243 -0.24 -16.25 8.88
C ALA A 243 0.52 -16.09 10.20
N GLY A 244 0.37 -14.94 10.86
CA GLY A 244 0.93 -14.68 12.20
C GLY A 244 2.46 -14.65 12.28
N THR A 245 3.18 -14.61 11.16
CA THR A 245 4.65 -14.62 11.12
C THR A 245 5.22 -13.27 10.73
N GLU A 246 6.31 -12.85 11.37
CA GLU A 246 7.12 -11.71 10.92
C GLU A 246 8.04 -12.15 9.79
N GLU A 247 7.91 -11.56 8.61
CA GLU A 247 8.74 -11.90 7.46
C GLU A 247 8.79 -10.81 6.39
N ILE A 248 9.68 -10.97 5.43
CA ILE A 248 9.73 -10.17 4.20
C ILE A 248 9.34 -11.10 3.06
N LEU A 249 8.15 -10.90 2.51
CA LEU A 249 7.69 -11.64 1.34
C LEU A 249 8.37 -11.08 0.08
N LEU A 250 9.03 -11.93 -0.69
CA LEU A 250 9.59 -11.57 -1.99
C LEU A 250 8.73 -12.18 -3.11
N ALA A 251 8.37 -11.35 -4.10
CA ALA A 251 7.61 -11.78 -5.27
C ALA A 251 8.23 -11.21 -6.55
N ASP A 252 8.55 -12.09 -7.49
CA ASP A 252 9.00 -11.69 -8.82
C ASP A 252 7.80 -11.61 -9.78
N VAL A 253 7.56 -10.44 -10.37
CA VAL A 253 6.45 -10.20 -11.29
C VAL A 253 6.95 -9.79 -12.67
N ASP A 254 6.39 -10.39 -13.70
CA ASP A 254 6.68 -10.04 -15.11
C ASP A 254 5.76 -8.88 -15.54
N LEU A 255 6.34 -7.68 -15.67
CA LEU A 255 5.60 -6.51 -16.11
C LEU A 255 5.26 -6.55 -17.62
N THR A 256 5.87 -7.43 -18.41
CA THR A 256 5.50 -7.61 -19.82
C THR A 256 4.13 -8.27 -19.96
N ALA A 257 3.74 -9.13 -19.01
CA ALA A 257 2.44 -9.79 -18.95
C ALA A 257 1.27 -8.82 -18.82
N LEU A 258 1.51 -7.58 -18.34
CA LEU A 258 0.46 -6.56 -18.23
C LEU A 258 -0.19 -6.23 -19.59
N ALA A 259 0.60 -6.15 -20.65
CA ALA A 259 0.11 -5.82 -21.99
C ALA A 259 -0.86 -6.88 -22.51
N ASP A 260 -0.62 -8.15 -22.19
CA ASP A 260 -1.37 -9.31 -22.63
C ASP A 260 -2.52 -9.69 -21.70
N SER A 261 -2.69 -8.97 -20.58
CA SER A 261 -3.77 -9.22 -19.63
C SER A 261 -5.16 -9.08 -20.29
N HIS A 262 -6.12 -9.89 -19.85
CA HIS A 262 -7.51 -9.83 -20.33
C HIS A 262 -8.10 -8.42 -20.17
N ALA A 263 -7.80 -7.75 -19.08
CA ALA A 263 -8.29 -6.40 -18.83
C ALA A 263 -7.84 -5.42 -19.91
N ARG A 264 -6.54 -5.38 -20.23
CA ARG A 264 -5.99 -4.42 -21.21
C ARG A 264 -6.40 -4.75 -22.64
N ARG A 265 -6.51 -6.05 -22.96
CA ARG A 265 -6.91 -6.51 -24.30
C ARG A 265 -8.41 -6.38 -24.54
N LEU A 266 -9.25 -6.56 -23.51
CA LEU A 266 -10.71 -6.66 -23.64
C LEU A 266 -11.43 -5.61 -22.79
N PHE A 267 -11.40 -5.73 -21.47
CA PHE A 267 -12.34 -5.04 -20.58
C PHE A 267 -12.20 -3.51 -20.62
N LEU A 268 -10.97 -2.99 -20.55
CA LEU A 268 -10.73 -1.55 -20.53
C LEU A 268 -11.09 -0.86 -21.83
N ARG A 269 -10.98 -1.59 -22.97
CA ARG A 269 -11.35 -1.07 -24.30
C ARG A 269 -12.85 -1.00 -24.53
N HIS A 270 -13.61 -1.89 -23.89
CA HIS A 270 -15.06 -2.00 -24.09
C HIS A 270 -15.86 -1.29 -23.01
N ARG A 271 -15.21 -0.43 -22.23
CA ARG A 271 -15.90 0.43 -21.25
C ARG A 271 -16.83 1.39 -21.96
N ARG A 272 -17.93 1.72 -21.25
CA ARG A 272 -18.97 2.65 -21.71
C ARG A 272 -19.03 3.88 -20.78
N PRO A 273 -17.96 4.75 -20.75
CA PRO A 273 -17.89 5.87 -19.80
C PRO A 273 -19.08 6.80 -19.87
N GLU A 274 -19.67 6.94 -21.06
CA GLU A 274 -20.86 7.77 -21.32
C GLU A 274 -22.12 7.29 -20.54
N LEU A 275 -22.14 6.03 -20.14
CA LEU A 275 -23.24 5.49 -19.34
C LEU A 275 -22.94 5.56 -17.82
N TYR A 276 -21.67 5.50 -17.44
CA TYR A 276 -21.28 5.36 -16.02
C TYR A 276 -21.51 6.63 -15.23
N ALA A 277 -21.34 7.80 -15.85
CA ALA A 277 -21.54 9.09 -15.20
C ALA A 277 -22.94 9.20 -14.57
N ASP A 278 -23.96 8.78 -15.29
CA ASP A 278 -25.35 8.83 -14.83
C ASP A 278 -25.64 7.82 -13.70
N TRP A 279 -24.93 6.70 -13.67
CA TRP A 279 -25.14 5.65 -12.69
C TRP A 279 -24.39 5.86 -11.40
N LEU A 280 -23.16 6.41 -11.49
CA LEU A 280 -22.26 6.61 -10.35
C LEU A 280 -22.48 7.96 -9.62
N ALA A 281 -23.26 8.86 -10.20
CA ALA A 281 -23.60 10.15 -9.58
C ALA A 281 -24.87 10.12 -8.71
N ARG A 282 -25.40 8.94 -8.36
CA ARG A 282 -26.66 8.76 -7.63
C ARG A 282 -26.44 8.59 -6.15
#